data_68991c87c73656a2b069fb0004a5770c
#
_entry.id   68991c87c73656a2b069fb0004a5770c
#
_cell.length_a   1.000
_cell.length_b   1.000
_cell.length_c   1.000
_cell.angle_alpha   90.00
_cell.angle_beta   90.00
_cell.angle_gamma   90.00
#
_symmetry.space_group_name_H-M   'P 1'
#
loop_
_entity.id
_entity.type
_entity.pdbx_description
1 polymer ?
#
loop_
_entity_poly.entity_id
_entity_poly.type
_entity_poly.pdbx_seq_one_letter_code
_entity_poly.pdbx_strand_id
1 'polypeptide(L)'
;MSAREKQISIKEIYEVNKMEQKLKVGILGATGMVGQRFIALLENHPWFEVVTVAASPRSEGKTYQEAVGERWKMTTPIPEAVKNLIVMNVNEVEKVAATVDFVFSAVDMTKEEIKAIEERYAKTETPVVSNNSAHRWTPDVPMVVPEINPEHFDVIPFQRERLGTKRGFIAVKPNCSIQSYAPVLTAWKEFEPYEVVATTYQAISGAGKTFKDWPEMEGNIIPYIGGEEEKSEQEPLRLWGKMEDGIIQKAMGPKITCQCIRVPVLDGHTAAVFVKFKKTVTKAQ
;
A
#
# COMPACT_ATOMS: atom_id res chain seq x y z
N MET A 1 -13.75 -42.18 -13.98
CA MET A 1 -12.88 -41.34 -14.83
C MET A 1 -12.30 -40.28 -13.95
N SER A 2 -11.01 -40.40 -13.65
CA SER A 2 -10.30 -39.49 -12.70
C SER A 2 -9.97 -38.18 -13.42
N ALA A 3 -10.55 -37.07 -12.94
CA ALA A 3 -10.14 -35.71 -13.32
C ALA A 3 -8.79 -35.42 -12.64
N ARG A 4 -7.69 -35.58 -13.38
CA ARG A 4 -6.40 -34.97 -12.98
C ARG A 4 -6.56 -33.46 -13.13
N GLU A 5 -6.76 -32.76 -12.04
CA GLU A 5 -6.52 -31.32 -11.99
C GLU A 5 -5.06 -31.09 -12.38
N LYS A 6 -4.84 -30.47 -13.53
CA LYS A 6 -3.52 -29.98 -13.91
C LYS A 6 -3.15 -28.88 -12.94
N GLN A 7 -2.20 -29.16 -12.08
CA GLN A 7 -1.56 -28.16 -11.22
C GLN A 7 -0.75 -27.23 -12.14
N ILE A 8 -1.34 -26.07 -12.47
CA ILE A 8 -0.67 -25.04 -13.28
C ILE A 8 0.47 -24.49 -12.43
N SER A 9 1.69 -24.52 -12.93
CA SER A 9 2.85 -23.98 -12.21
C SER A 9 2.77 -22.45 -12.14
N ILE A 10 3.35 -21.86 -11.08
CA ILE A 10 3.47 -20.39 -10.94
C ILE A 10 4.10 -19.78 -12.19
N LYS A 11 5.05 -20.48 -12.83
CA LYS A 11 5.71 -20.05 -14.06
C LYS A 11 4.73 -20.03 -15.26
N GLU A 12 3.85 -21.00 -15.37
CA GLU A 12 2.80 -21.04 -16.41
C GLU A 12 1.76 -19.93 -16.19
N ILE A 13 1.40 -19.62 -14.94
CA ILE A 13 0.52 -18.49 -14.61
C ILE A 13 1.19 -17.16 -15.02
N TYR A 14 2.49 -17.01 -14.79
CA TYR A 14 3.24 -15.82 -15.21
C TYR A 14 3.33 -15.67 -16.74
N GLU A 15 3.48 -16.76 -17.49
CA GLU A 15 3.55 -16.72 -18.95
C GLU A 15 2.19 -16.50 -19.61
N VAL A 16 1.11 -17.10 -19.07
CA VAL A 16 -0.26 -16.93 -19.58
C VAL A 16 -0.77 -15.49 -19.36
N ASN A 17 -0.29 -14.81 -18.31
CA ASN A 17 -0.71 -13.44 -17.97
C ASN A 17 0.26 -12.33 -18.46
N LYS A 18 1.20 -12.64 -19.34
CA LYS A 18 2.09 -11.63 -19.90
C LYS A 18 1.29 -10.73 -20.84
N MET A 19 1.04 -9.49 -20.41
CA MET A 19 0.41 -8.50 -21.29
C MET A 19 1.32 -8.26 -22.49
N GLU A 20 0.74 -8.15 -23.69
CA GLU A 20 1.49 -7.80 -24.91
C GLU A 20 2.19 -6.45 -24.78
N GLN A 21 1.59 -5.53 -24.01
CA GLN A 21 2.16 -4.23 -23.70
C GLN A 21 1.98 -3.95 -22.19
N LYS A 22 3.10 -3.61 -21.52
CA LYS A 22 3.07 -3.21 -20.10
C LYS A 22 2.34 -1.88 -19.92
N LEU A 23 1.62 -1.76 -18.80
CA LEU A 23 1.04 -0.47 -18.39
C LEU A 23 2.15 0.48 -17.93
N LYS A 24 2.08 1.71 -18.37
CA LYS A 24 2.98 2.80 -18.00
C LYS A 24 2.65 3.34 -16.63
N VAL A 25 3.60 3.33 -15.73
CA VAL A 25 3.39 3.71 -14.32
C VAL A 25 4.21 4.94 -13.97
N GLY A 26 3.56 5.86 -13.26
CA GLY A 26 4.20 6.98 -12.58
C GLY A 26 4.36 6.72 -11.09
N ILE A 27 5.48 7.15 -10.51
CA ILE A 27 5.71 7.10 -9.07
C ILE A 27 5.70 8.52 -8.52
N LEU A 28 4.68 8.87 -7.74
CA LEU A 28 4.57 10.14 -7.05
C LEU A 28 5.26 10.04 -5.68
N GLY A 29 6.15 10.96 -5.36
CA GLY A 29 7.01 10.87 -4.19
C GLY A 29 8.21 9.93 -4.40
N ALA A 30 8.67 9.80 -5.64
CA ALA A 30 9.67 8.83 -6.08
C ALA A 30 11.01 8.88 -5.32
N THR A 31 11.41 10.02 -4.77
CA THR A 31 12.69 10.20 -4.05
C THR A 31 12.61 9.81 -2.57
N GLY A 32 11.40 9.61 -2.02
CA GLY A 32 11.19 9.11 -0.66
C GLY A 32 11.40 7.59 -0.55
N MET A 33 11.57 7.07 0.67
CA MET A 33 11.85 5.64 0.89
C MET A 33 10.80 4.72 0.27
N VAL A 34 9.51 5.05 0.39
CA VAL A 34 8.42 4.24 -0.18
C VAL A 34 8.44 4.30 -1.71
N GLY A 35 8.68 5.49 -2.29
CA GLY A 35 8.83 5.64 -3.74
C GLY A 35 10.00 4.83 -4.29
N GLN A 36 11.14 4.84 -3.60
CA GLN A 36 12.30 4.01 -3.93
C GLN A 36 11.97 2.51 -3.87
N ARG A 37 11.17 2.09 -2.87
CA ARG A 37 10.72 0.70 -2.73
C ARG A 37 9.82 0.28 -3.90
N PHE A 38 8.89 1.14 -4.34
CA PHE A 38 8.10 0.89 -5.55
C PHE A 38 9.01 0.70 -6.76
N ILE A 39 9.96 1.58 -6.98
CA ILE A 39 10.90 1.52 -8.11
C ILE A 39 11.69 0.21 -8.10
N ALA A 40 12.23 -0.20 -6.95
CA ALA A 40 12.97 -1.44 -6.81
C ALA A 40 12.09 -2.69 -7.05
N LEU A 41 10.84 -2.70 -6.54
CA LEU A 41 9.92 -3.83 -6.68
C LEU A 41 9.32 -3.93 -8.10
N LEU A 42 9.23 -2.83 -8.83
CA LEU A 42 8.70 -2.79 -10.19
C LEU A 42 9.76 -3.06 -11.25
N GLU A 43 11.04 -3.22 -10.86
CA GLU A 43 12.07 -3.65 -11.79
C GLU A 43 11.70 -5.01 -12.41
N ASN A 44 11.69 -5.09 -13.72
CA ASN A 44 11.32 -6.30 -14.48
C ASN A 44 9.90 -6.83 -14.18
N HIS A 45 8.99 -5.98 -13.67
CA HIS A 45 7.62 -6.40 -13.39
C HIS A 45 6.93 -6.88 -14.69
N PRO A 46 6.16 -7.98 -14.65
CA PRO A 46 5.58 -8.56 -15.89
C PRO A 46 4.52 -7.68 -16.54
N TRP A 47 3.82 -6.83 -15.78
CA TRP A 47 2.67 -6.04 -16.24
C TRP A 47 2.91 -4.53 -16.25
N PHE A 48 3.90 -4.04 -15.49
CA PHE A 48 4.11 -2.62 -15.26
C PHE A 48 5.51 -2.17 -15.67
N GLU A 49 5.59 -0.95 -16.22
CA GLU A 49 6.84 -0.28 -16.53
C GLU A 49 6.83 1.12 -15.91
N VAL A 50 7.83 1.42 -15.10
CA VAL A 50 7.99 2.75 -14.52
C VAL A 50 8.58 3.67 -15.59
N VAL A 51 7.77 4.60 -16.09
CA VAL A 51 8.16 5.57 -17.14
C VAL A 51 8.25 6.99 -16.62
N THR A 52 7.70 7.27 -15.44
CA THR A 52 7.67 8.63 -14.89
C THR A 52 7.95 8.58 -13.38
N VAL A 53 8.84 9.45 -12.96
CA VAL A 53 9.17 9.70 -11.56
C VAL A 53 8.87 11.15 -11.24
N ALA A 54 8.02 11.38 -10.23
CA ALA A 54 7.63 12.73 -9.81
C ALA A 54 7.93 12.93 -8.32
N ALA A 55 8.41 14.11 -7.97
CA ALA A 55 8.77 14.46 -6.60
C ALA A 55 8.51 15.95 -6.33
N SER A 56 8.96 16.44 -5.17
CA SER A 56 8.85 17.86 -4.82
C SER A 56 9.60 18.76 -5.83
N PRO A 57 9.24 20.05 -5.93
CA PRO A 57 9.91 21.00 -6.84
C PRO A 57 11.44 21.06 -6.69
N ARG A 58 11.98 20.73 -5.51
CA ARG A 58 13.44 20.70 -5.27
C ARG A 58 14.19 19.66 -6.09
N SER A 59 13.50 18.63 -6.55
CA SER A 59 14.08 17.52 -7.34
C SER A 59 13.79 17.66 -8.85
N GLU A 60 12.93 18.58 -9.24
CA GLU A 60 12.51 18.80 -10.62
C GLU A 60 13.68 19.08 -11.55
N GLY A 61 13.64 18.51 -12.76
CA GLY A 61 14.62 18.73 -13.83
C GLY A 61 15.94 17.95 -13.67
N LYS A 62 16.17 17.29 -12.53
CA LYS A 62 17.33 16.41 -12.30
C LYS A 62 17.04 15.02 -12.85
N THR A 63 18.08 14.28 -13.22
CA THR A 63 17.93 12.84 -13.40
C THR A 63 17.54 12.20 -12.05
N TYR A 64 16.85 11.06 -12.11
CA TYR A 64 16.44 10.37 -10.87
C TYR A 64 17.65 10.03 -9.99
N GLN A 65 18.74 9.55 -10.59
CA GLN A 65 19.98 9.26 -9.88
C GLN A 65 20.54 10.50 -9.16
N GLU A 66 20.59 11.67 -9.82
CA GLU A 66 21.04 12.92 -9.19
C GLU A 66 20.08 13.38 -8.09
N ALA A 67 18.76 13.27 -8.33
CA ALA A 67 17.74 13.67 -7.36
C ALA A 67 17.77 12.84 -6.07
N VAL A 68 18.03 11.54 -6.18
CA VAL A 68 18.15 10.64 -5.03
C VAL A 68 19.54 10.73 -4.41
N GLY A 69 20.61 10.69 -5.23
CA GLY A 69 22.01 10.75 -4.77
C GLY A 69 22.29 9.69 -3.70
N GLU A 70 22.94 10.11 -2.62
CA GLU A 70 23.28 9.25 -1.47
C GLU A 70 22.05 8.82 -0.63
N ARG A 71 20.86 9.33 -0.93
CA ARG A 71 19.61 8.99 -0.21
C ARG A 71 18.95 7.70 -0.73
N TRP A 72 19.58 6.98 -1.65
CA TRP A 72 19.11 5.66 -2.04
C TRP A 72 19.23 4.69 -0.85
N LYS A 73 18.10 4.11 -0.45
CA LYS A 73 17.99 3.29 0.78
C LYS A 73 17.81 1.80 0.49
N MET A 74 17.66 1.42 -0.79
CA MET A 74 17.47 0.02 -1.16
C MET A 74 18.80 -0.73 -1.20
N THR A 75 18.75 -2.04 -0.97
CA THR A 75 19.92 -2.94 -1.03
C THR A 75 20.36 -3.23 -2.47
N THR A 76 19.44 -3.12 -3.43
CA THR A 76 19.70 -3.24 -4.86
C THR A 76 20.11 -1.88 -5.45
N PRO A 77 20.89 -1.82 -6.54
CA PRO A 77 21.17 -0.57 -7.22
C PRO A 77 19.90 0.06 -7.79
N ILE A 78 19.96 1.35 -8.16
CA ILE A 78 18.88 2.02 -8.90
C ILE A 78 18.70 1.30 -10.24
N PRO A 79 17.47 0.87 -10.61
CA PRO A 79 17.23 0.23 -11.89
C PRO A 79 17.67 1.09 -13.08
N GLU A 80 18.34 0.48 -14.05
CA GLU A 80 18.89 1.18 -15.23
C GLU A 80 17.81 1.92 -16.03
N ALA A 81 16.60 1.33 -16.12
CA ALA A 81 15.48 1.94 -16.82
C ALA A 81 14.99 3.25 -16.18
N VAL A 82 15.26 3.47 -14.89
CA VAL A 82 14.73 4.61 -14.13
C VAL A 82 15.80 5.65 -13.83
N LYS A 83 17.06 5.26 -13.71
CA LYS A 83 18.12 6.14 -13.18
C LYS A 83 18.28 7.46 -13.95
N ASN A 84 18.04 7.44 -15.27
CA ASN A 84 18.20 8.61 -16.16
C ASN A 84 16.87 9.33 -16.45
N LEU A 85 15.73 8.88 -15.91
CA LEU A 85 14.46 9.60 -16.03
C LEU A 85 14.57 10.97 -15.37
N ILE A 86 14.05 11.98 -16.05
CA ILE A 86 14.00 13.34 -15.49
C ILE A 86 12.86 13.40 -14.48
N VAL A 87 13.17 13.84 -13.27
CA VAL A 87 12.19 14.00 -12.20
C VAL A 87 11.26 15.15 -12.52
N MET A 88 9.96 14.85 -12.60
CA MET A 88 8.91 15.83 -12.80
C MET A 88 8.44 16.42 -11.48
N ASN A 89 7.88 17.63 -11.54
CA ASN A 89 7.21 18.23 -10.39
C ASN A 89 5.86 17.54 -10.15
N VAL A 90 5.67 16.98 -8.98
CA VAL A 90 4.43 16.28 -8.61
C VAL A 90 3.18 17.17 -8.65
N ASN A 91 3.34 18.47 -8.54
CA ASN A 91 2.24 19.46 -8.64
C ASN A 91 1.81 19.77 -10.08
N GLU A 92 2.61 19.41 -11.07
CA GLU A 92 2.27 19.52 -12.50
C GLU A 92 1.44 18.33 -12.97
N VAL A 93 0.28 18.16 -12.34
CA VAL A 93 -0.57 16.98 -12.43
C VAL A 93 -0.87 16.58 -13.87
N GLU A 94 -1.26 17.54 -14.71
CA GLU A 94 -1.66 17.30 -16.10
C GLU A 94 -0.47 16.81 -16.94
N LYS A 95 0.74 17.34 -16.69
CA LYS A 95 1.96 16.92 -17.38
C LYS A 95 2.35 15.50 -17.01
N VAL A 96 2.31 15.16 -15.70
CA VAL A 96 2.61 13.82 -15.22
C VAL A 96 1.57 12.81 -15.73
N ALA A 97 0.28 13.14 -15.60
CA ALA A 97 -0.83 12.30 -16.03
C ALA A 97 -0.78 11.93 -17.51
N ALA A 98 -0.34 12.87 -18.37
CA ALA A 98 -0.21 12.64 -19.82
C ALA A 98 0.82 11.57 -20.20
N THR A 99 1.69 11.15 -19.28
CA THR A 99 2.78 10.20 -19.58
C THR A 99 2.49 8.78 -19.12
N VAL A 100 1.43 8.55 -18.33
CA VAL A 100 1.20 7.30 -17.60
C VAL A 100 -0.22 6.76 -17.78
N ASP A 101 -0.38 5.48 -17.55
CA ASP A 101 -1.69 4.85 -17.47
C ASP A 101 -2.30 4.97 -16.07
N PHE A 102 -1.47 4.93 -15.02
CA PHE A 102 -1.86 5.15 -13.63
C PHE A 102 -0.64 5.53 -12.78
N VAL A 103 -0.86 5.92 -11.53
CA VAL A 103 0.22 6.30 -10.60
C VAL A 103 0.15 5.52 -9.29
N PHE A 104 1.33 5.20 -8.74
CA PHE A 104 1.48 4.90 -7.33
C PHE A 104 1.82 6.19 -6.58
N SER A 105 1.09 6.47 -5.50
CA SER A 105 1.30 7.66 -4.67
C SER A 105 1.96 7.31 -3.34
N ALA A 106 3.11 7.94 -3.10
CA ALA A 106 3.87 7.90 -1.86
C ALA A 106 4.39 9.31 -1.52
N VAL A 107 3.58 10.32 -1.79
CA VAL A 107 3.92 11.73 -1.50
C VAL A 107 3.98 11.96 0.01
N ASP A 108 4.87 12.85 0.44
CA ASP A 108 5.05 13.25 1.84
C ASP A 108 4.59 14.71 1.99
N MET A 109 3.36 14.89 2.43
CA MET A 109 2.65 16.16 2.59
C MET A 109 1.65 16.03 3.74
N THR A 110 0.95 17.10 4.10
CA THR A 110 -0.19 17.01 5.02
C THR A 110 -1.31 16.15 4.45
N LYS A 111 -2.18 15.60 5.31
CA LYS A 111 -3.29 14.76 4.85
C LYS A 111 -4.22 15.49 3.87
N GLU A 112 -4.44 16.77 4.11
CA GLU A 112 -5.27 17.64 3.27
C GLU A 112 -4.66 17.84 1.90
N GLU A 113 -3.36 18.13 1.84
CA GLU A 113 -2.63 18.25 0.57
C GLU A 113 -2.58 16.93 -0.21
N ILE A 114 -2.39 15.80 0.49
CA ILE A 114 -2.41 14.48 -0.14
C ILE A 114 -3.79 14.21 -0.75
N LYS A 115 -4.88 14.46 -0.01
CA LYS A 115 -6.24 14.32 -0.55
C LYS A 115 -6.44 15.16 -1.79
N ALA A 116 -6.07 16.43 -1.72
CA ALA A 116 -6.25 17.36 -2.83
C ALA A 116 -5.46 16.95 -4.08
N ILE A 117 -4.20 16.55 -3.93
CA ILE A 117 -3.36 16.18 -5.07
C ILE A 117 -3.79 14.84 -5.68
N GLU A 118 -4.12 13.83 -4.86
CA GLU A 118 -4.59 12.53 -5.36
C GLU A 118 -5.93 12.64 -6.08
N GLU A 119 -6.86 13.50 -5.60
CA GLU A 119 -8.11 13.79 -6.31
C GLU A 119 -7.86 14.55 -7.64
N ARG A 120 -6.89 15.45 -7.67
CA ARG A 120 -6.50 16.12 -8.93
C ARG A 120 -6.00 15.11 -9.96
N TYR A 121 -5.13 14.16 -9.58
CA TYR A 121 -4.69 13.09 -10.48
C TYR A 121 -5.87 12.23 -10.95
N ALA A 122 -6.75 11.81 -10.05
CA ALA A 122 -7.93 11.03 -10.44
C ALA A 122 -8.81 11.80 -11.43
N LYS A 123 -8.99 13.12 -11.27
CA LYS A 123 -9.77 13.98 -12.17
C LYS A 123 -9.15 14.17 -13.57
N THR A 124 -7.86 13.87 -13.76
CA THR A 124 -7.25 13.76 -15.10
C THR A 124 -7.46 12.38 -15.74
N GLU A 125 -8.40 11.60 -15.27
CA GLU A 125 -8.66 10.21 -15.68
C GLU A 125 -7.51 9.24 -15.38
N THR A 126 -6.60 9.62 -14.48
CA THR A 126 -5.46 8.80 -14.05
C THR A 126 -5.78 8.10 -12.74
N PRO A 127 -5.92 6.76 -12.73
CA PRO A 127 -6.10 6.01 -11.48
C PRO A 127 -4.91 6.23 -10.52
N VAL A 128 -5.22 6.34 -9.23
CA VAL A 128 -4.24 6.51 -8.16
C VAL A 128 -4.29 5.32 -7.21
N VAL A 129 -3.18 4.61 -7.07
CA VAL A 129 -3.00 3.58 -6.05
C VAL A 129 -2.11 4.16 -4.95
N SER A 130 -2.72 4.50 -3.81
CA SER A 130 -2.05 5.28 -2.78
C SER A 130 -1.53 4.42 -1.62
N ASN A 131 -0.28 4.67 -1.24
CA ASN A 131 0.31 4.15 -0.01
C ASN A 131 -0.06 5.01 1.22
N ASN A 132 -0.57 6.22 0.99
CA ASN A 132 -0.83 7.20 2.03
C ASN A 132 -2.08 6.86 2.86
N SER A 133 -2.15 7.41 4.07
CA SER A 133 -3.30 7.20 4.96
C SER A 133 -4.44 8.20 4.75
N ALA A 134 -4.24 9.22 3.90
CA ALA A 134 -5.16 10.34 3.79
C ALA A 134 -6.59 9.94 3.39
N HIS A 135 -6.72 9.03 2.42
CA HIS A 135 -8.01 8.56 1.92
C HIS A 135 -8.52 7.26 2.55
N ARG A 136 -7.81 6.66 3.52
CA ARG A 136 -8.23 5.37 4.11
C ARG A 136 -9.63 5.37 4.71
N TRP A 137 -10.11 6.54 5.15
CA TRP A 137 -11.44 6.72 5.75
C TRP A 137 -12.40 7.52 4.87
N THR A 138 -12.04 7.84 3.64
CA THR A 138 -12.97 8.41 2.67
C THR A 138 -13.99 7.34 2.30
N PRO A 139 -15.32 7.59 2.44
CA PRO A 139 -16.33 6.54 2.40
C PRO A 139 -16.35 5.71 1.12
N ASP A 140 -16.15 6.35 -0.03
CA ASP A 140 -16.17 5.76 -1.37
C ASP A 140 -14.77 5.43 -1.92
N VAL A 141 -13.74 5.46 -1.08
CA VAL A 141 -12.39 5.05 -1.47
C VAL A 141 -12.12 3.64 -0.94
N PRO A 142 -11.86 2.65 -1.83
CA PRO A 142 -11.58 1.29 -1.40
C PRO A 142 -10.19 1.21 -0.75
N MET A 143 -10.14 0.70 0.48
CA MET A 143 -8.92 0.29 1.15
C MET A 143 -8.80 -1.22 0.98
N VAL A 144 -7.79 -1.69 0.23
CA VAL A 144 -7.77 -3.06 -0.27
C VAL A 144 -6.52 -3.83 0.11
N VAL A 145 -6.72 -5.06 0.53
CA VAL A 145 -5.79 -6.18 0.46
C VAL A 145 -6.45 -7.20 -0.47
N PRO A 146 -5.92 -7.46 -1.68
CA PRO A 146 -6.64 -8.25 -2.70
C PRO A 146 -7.09 -9.64 -2.23
N GLU A 147 -6.35 -10.25 -1.30
CA GLU A 147 -6.68 -11.56 -0.72
C GLU A 147 -7.81 -11.49 0.32
N ILE A 148 -8.20 -10.29 0.76
CA ILE A 148 -9.19 -10.10 1.83
C ILE A 148 -10.51 -9.59 1.27
N ASN A 149 -10.48 -8.53 0.47
CA ASN A 149 -11.65 -7.72 0.13
C ASN A 149 -11.62 -7.12 -1.28
N PRO A 150 -11.36 -7.91 -2.33
CA PRO A 150 -11.34 -7.40 -3.70
C PRO A 150 -12.70 -6.80 -4.12
N GLU A 151 -13.81 -7.25 -3.53
CA GLU A 151 -15.17 -6.72 -3.77
C GLU A 151 -15.32 -5.25 -3.35
N HIS A 152 -14.42 -4.69 -2.53
CA HIS A 152 -14.45 -3.26 -2.22
C HIS A 152 -14.18 -2.37 -3.44
N PHE A 153 -13.61 -2.91 -4.52
CA PHE A 153 -13.51 -2.18 -5.79
C PHE A 153 -14.85 -1.85 -6.42
N ASP A 154 -15.94 -2.54 -6.05
CA ASP A 154 -17.29 -2.27 -6.53
C ASP A 154 -17.81 -0.87 -6.10
N VAL A 155 -17.12 -0.20 -5.16
CA VAL A 155 -17.42 1.19 -4.77
C VAL A 155 -16.92 2.21 -5.79
N ILE A 156 -16.00 1.85 -6.69
CA ILE A 156 -15.37 2.78 -7.64
C ILE A 156 -16.38 3.52 -8.55
N PRO A 157 -17.45 2.92 -9.07
CA PRO A 157 -18.46 3.66 -9.84
C PRO A 157 -19.03 4.86 -9.07
N PHE A 158 -19.34 4.72 -7.79
CA PHE A 158 -19.85 5.81 -6.93
C PHE A 158 -18.78 6.88 -6.69
N GLN A 159 -17.54 6.48 -6.49
CA GLN A 159 -16.42 7.42 -6.38
C GLN A 159 -16.25 8.24 -7.66
N ARG A 160 -16.33 7.59 -8.84
CA ARG A 160 -16.26 8.25 -10.14
C ARG A 160 -17.37 9.26 -10.35
N GLU A 161 -18.59 8.93 -9.91
CA GLU A 161 -19.70 9.87 -9.95
C GLU A 161 -19.40 11.12 -9.11
N ARG A 162 -18.93 10.96 -7.88
CA ARG A 162 -18.50 12.07 -7.00
C ARG A 162 -17.37 12.90 -7.60
N LEU A 163 -16.36 12.25 -8.21
CA LEU A 163 -15.20 12.92 -8.80
C LEU A 163 -15.48 13.52 -10.18
N GLY A 164 -16.56 13.10 -10.86
CA GLY A 164 -16.88 13.48 -12.24
C GLY A 164 -15.94 12.83 -13.26
N THR A 165 -15.49 11.59 -13.01
CA THR A 165 -14.52 10.85 -13.86
C THR A 165 -15.18 9.64 -14.51
N LYS A 166 -14.56 9.15 -15.61
CA LYS A 166 -14.96 7.91 -16.29
C LYS A 166 -14.01 6.76 -15.99
N ARG A 167 -12.71 7.07 -15.90
CA ARG A 167 -11.65 6.09 -15.68
C ARG A 167 -10.91 6.34 -14.36
N GLY A 168 -10.69 7.60 -13.99
CA GLY A 168 -9.95 7.99 -12.80
C GLY A 168 -10.63 7.52 -11.51
N PHE A 169 -9.83 7.09 -10.55
CA PHE A 169 -10.25 6.72 -9.20
C PHE A 169 -9.05 6.71 -8.26
N ILE A 170 -9.30 6.61 -6.96
CA ILE A 170 -8.32 6.44 -5.91
C ILE A 170 -8.61 5.12 -5.20
N ALA A 171 -7.59 4.28 -5.03
CA ALA A 171 -7.61 3.13 -4.14
C ALA A 171 -6.42 3.22 -3.19
N VAL A 172 -6.58 2.75 -1.96
CA VAL A 172 -5.53 2.85 -0.94
C VAL A 172 -5.18 1.48 -0.35
N LYS A 173 -3.92 1.32 0.05
CA LYS A 173 -3.53 0.20 0.89
C LYS A 173 -3.71 0.54 2.38
N PRO A 174 -3.99 -0.46 3.23
CA PRO A 174 -4.05 -0.26 4.67
C PRO A 174 -2.67 0.00 5.30
N ASN A 175 -2.66 0.21 6.61
CA ASN A 175 -1.44 0.28 7.41
C ASN A 175 -0.57 -0.97 7.22
N CYS A 176 0.75 -0.80 7.25
CA CYS A 176 1.69 -1.89 7.02
C CYS A 176 1.66 -2.96 8.13
N SER A 177 1.46 -2.56 9.39
CA SER A 177 1.49 -3.49 10.52
C SER A 177 0.33 -4.51 10.50
N ILE A 178 -0.87 -4.09 10.07
CA ILE A 178 -2.03 -4.98 10.05
C ILE A 178 -1.92 -6.08 8.99
N GLN A 179 -1.11 -5.88 7.97
CA GLN A 179 -0.92 -6.88 6.91
C GLN A 179 -0.17 -8.12 7.41
N SER A 180 0.47 -8.05 8.59
CA SER A 180 1.10 -9.21 9.23
C SER A 180 0.10 -10.18 9.86
N TYR A 181 -1.14 -9.75 10.17
CA TYR A 181 -2.12 -10.59 10.85
C TYR A 181 -3.53 -10.57 10.25
N ALA A 182 -3.95 -9.50 9.57
CA ALA A 182 -5.31 -9.41 9.01
C ALA A 182 -5.62 -10.51 7.98
N PRO A 183 -4.70 -10.92 7.07
CA PRO A 183 -4.95 -12.03 6.16
C PRO A 183 -5.20 -13.36 6.90
N VAL A 184 -4.40 -13.64 7.95
CA VAL A 184 -4.55 -14.86 8.77
C VAL A 184 -5.90 -14.87 9.49
N LEU A 185 -6.28 -13.75 10.11
CA LEU A 185 -7.59 -13.64 10.79
C LEU A 185 -8.75 -13.74 9.78
N THR A 186 -8.54 -13.29 8.55
CA THR A 186 -9.54 -13.43 7.48
C THR A 186 -9.79 -14.89 7.12
N ALA A 187 -8.73 -15.70 7.00
CA ALA A 187 -8.85 -17.14 6.78
C ALA A 187 -9.62 -17.84 7.89
N TRP A 188 -9.55 -17.31 9.11
CA TRP A 188 -10.23 -17.87 10.29
C TRP A 188 -11.60 -17.26 10.60
N LYS A 189 -12.16 -16.43 9.72
CA LYS A 189 -13.49 -15.80 9.93
C LYS A 189 -14.62 -16.83 10.16
N GLU A 190 -14.52 -18.02 9.58
CA GLU A 190 -15.51 -19.10 9.79
C GLU A 190 -15.62 -19.54 11.25
N PHE A 191 -14.57 -19.36 12.07
CA PHE A 191 -14.58 -19.66 13.50
C PHE A 191 -15.12 -18.53 14.37
N GLU A 192 -15.57 -17.44 13.76
CA GLU A 192 -16.17 -16.28 14.41
C GLU A 192 -15.25 -15.67 15.48
N PRO A 193 -14.10 -15.09 15.10
CA PRO A 193 -13.26 -14.35 16.05
C PRO A 193 -14.06 -13.18 16.63
N TYR A 194 -14.03 -13.02 17.96
CA TYR A 194 -14.77 -11.94 18.62
C TYR A 194 -13.88 -11.00 19.45
N GLU A 195 -12.70 -11.44 19.85
CA GLU A 195 -11.71 -10.64 20.58
C GLU A 195 -10.31 -10.95 20.07
N VAL A 196 -9.55 -9.91 19.76
CA VAL A 196 -8.17 -9.99 19.29
C VAL A 196 -7.30 -9.07 20.13
N VAL A 197 -6.20 -9.61 20.65
CA VAL A 197 -5.13 -8.82 21.27
C VAL A 197 -3.88 -8.99 20.43
N ALA A 198 -3.39 -7.91 19.85
CA ALA A 198 -2.24 -7.89 18.97
C ALA A 198 -1.11 -7.02 19.55
N THR A 199 0.12 -7.51 19.48
CA THR A 199 1.31 -6.70 19.72
C THR A 199 2.13 -6.71 18.45
N THR A 200 2.34 -5.55 17.84
CA THR A 200 3.14 -5.43 16.62
C THR A 200 4.56 -5.01 16.96
N TYR A 201 5.53 -5.70 16.38
CA TYR A 201 6.96 -5.36 16.42
C TYR A 201 7.32 -4.73 15.07
N GLN A 202 7.42 -3.41 15.05
CA GLN A 202 7.53 -2.64 13.80
C GLN A 202 8.98 -2.25 13.52
N ALA A 203 9.47 -2.63 12.35
CA ALA A 203 10.79 -2.31 11.84
C ALA A 203 10.98 -0.80 11.61
N ILE A 204 12.21 -0.31 11.70
CA ILE A 204 12.56 1.11 11.55
C ILE A 204 12.30 1.65 10.15
N SER A 205 12.33 0.81 9.10
CA SER A 205 11.96 1.20 7.74
C SER A 205 10.50 1.70 7.63
N GLY A 206 9.61 1.24 8.52
CA GLY A 206 8.25 1.78 8.64
C GLY A 206 8.19 3.25 9.05
N ALA A 207 9.24 3.78 9.67
CA ALA A 207 9.42 5.21 9.93
C ALA A 207 10.23 5.94 8.82
N GLY A 208 10.51 5.28 7.69
CA GLY A 208 11.31 5.85 6.62
C GLY A 208 12.79 5.99 6.93
N LYS A 209 13.30 5.24 7.92
CA LYS A 209 14.66 5.35 8.45
C LYS A 209 15.46 4.06 8.29
N THR A 210 16.77 4.20 8.33
CA THR A 210 17.74 3.12 8.48
C THR A 210 18.50 3.31 9.80
N PHE A 211 19.33 2.35 10.23
CA PHE A 211 20.19 2.54 11.41
C PHE A 211 21.19 3.69 11.23
N LYS A 212 21.64 3.96 9.99
CA LYS A 212 22.49 5.13 9.69
C LYS A 212 21.77 6.45 10.01
N ASP A 213 20.45 6.53 9.75
CA ASP A 213 19.65 7.72 10.01
C ASP A 213 19.11 7.78 11.45
N TRP A 214 19.14 6.65 12.16
CA TRP A 214 18.58 6.51 13.49
C TRP A 214 19.39 5.54 14.37
N PRO A 215 20.66 5.86 14.66
CA PRO A 215 21.56 4.96 15.39
C PRO A 215 21.09 4.68 16.82
N GLU A 216 20.29 5.56 17.45
CA GLU A 216 19.74 5.36 18.80
C GLU A 216 18.77 4.19 18.89
N MET A 217 18.32 3.65 17.75
CA MET A 217 17.49 2.45 17.73
C MET A 217 18.30 1.15 17.86
N GLU A 218 19.60 1.18 17.69
CA GLU A 218 20.42 -0.02 17.92
C GLU A 218 20.35 -0.44 19.39
N GLY A 219 19.86 -1.65 19.65
CA GLY A 219 19.67 -2.18 21.00
C GLY A 219 18.55 -1.53 21.81
N ASN A 220 17.67 -0.73 21.19
CA ASN A 220 16.61 -0.02 21.86
C ASN A 220 15.22 -0.37 21.28
N ILE A 221 14.15 -0.11 22.06
CA ILE A 221 12.76 -0.22 21.64
C ILE A 221 12.00 1.07 21.99
N ILE A 222 10.98 1.39 21.18
CA ILE A 222 10.01 2.44 21.51
C ILE A 222 8.66 1.75 21.76
N PRO A 223 8.16 1.77 23.00
CA PRO A 223 6.98 0.97 23.39
C PRO A 223 5.64 1.53 22.90
N TYR A 224 5.63 2.69 22.27
CA TYR A 224 4.43 3.32 21.73
C TYR A 224 4.75 4.11 20.46
N ILE A 225 3.98 3.86 19.41
CA ILE A 225 4.10 4.58 18.14
C ILE A 225 2.82 5.38 17.94
N GLY A 226 2.91 6.72 17.99
CA GLY A 226 1.75 7.61 17.95
C GLY A 226 0.82 7.34 16.77
N GLY A 227 -0.47 7.08 17.06
CA GLY A 227 -1.53 6.83 16.09
C GLY A 227 -1.47 5.48 15.37
N GLU A 228 -0.51 4.59 15.67
CA GLU A 228 -0.45 3.25 15.05
C GLU A 228 -1.42 2.26 15.69
N GLU A 229 -1.66 2.36 16.99
CA GLU A 229 -2.59 1.49 17.72
C GLU A 229 -4.01 1.67 17.19
N GLU A 230 -4.50 2.90 17.07
CA GLU A 230 -5.82 3.18 16.51
C GLU A 230 -6.00 2.64 15.08
N LYS A 231 -4.99 2.82 14.22
CA LYS A 231 -5.00 2.23 12.87
C LYS A 231 -5.09 0.72 12.92
N SER A 232 -4.29 0.10 13.78
CA SER A 232 -4.23 -1.36 13.93
C SER A 232 -5.53 -1.95 14.49
N GLU A 233 -6.29 -1.19 15.26
CA GLU A 233 -7.59 -1.60 15.81
C GLU A 233 -8.74 -1.37 14.82
N GLN A 234 -8.70 -0.30 14.02
CA GLN A 234 -9.84 0.13 13.22
C GLN A 234 -9.75 -0.29 11.74
N GLU A 235 -8.55 -0.27 11.14
CA GLU A 235 -8.42 -0.57 9.72
C GLU A 235 -8.79 -2.02 9.35
N PRO A 236 -8.50 -3.07 10.18
CA PRO A 236 -9.01 -4.41 9.90
C PRO A 236 -10.54 -4.48 9.82
N LEU A 237 -11.25 -3.71 10.66
CA LEU A 237 -12.71 -3.64 10.61
C LEU A 237 -13.22 -3.04 9.30
N ARG A 238 -12.48 -2.09 8.72
CA ARG A 238 -12.81 -1.55 7.40
C ARG A 238 -12.52 -2.56 6.28
N LEU A 239 -11.40 -3.32 6.37
CA LEU A 239 -11.11 -4.40 5.41
C LEU A 239 -12.20 -5.48 5.41
N TRP A 240 -12.76 -5.79 6.57
CA TRP A 240 -13.86 -6.74 6.72
C TRP A 240 -15.24 -6.11 6.59
N GLY A 241 -15.30 -4.85 6.24
CA GLY A 241 -16.53 -4.10 6.01
C GLY A 241 -17.30 -4.59 4.79
N LYS A 242 -18.42 -3.94 4.53
CA LYS A 242 -19.27 -4.21 3.35
C LYS A 242 -19.57 -2.93 2.63
N MET A 243 -19.73 -3.01 1.33
CA MET A 243 -20.24 -1.89 0.54
C MET A 243 -21.76 -1.83 0.67
N GLU A 244 -22.27 -0.69 1.11
CA GLU A 244 -23.71 -0.38 1.21
C GLU A 244 -23.93 1.05 0.70
N ASP A 245 -24.85 1.23 -0.22
CA ASP A 245 -25.24 2.54 -0.78
C ASP A 245 -24.04 3.39 -1.28
N GLY A 246 -23.07 2.75 -1.93
CA GLY A 246 -21.90 3.42 -2.51
C GLY A 246 -20.82 3.84 -1.52
N ILE A 247 -20.87 3.36 -0.28
CA ILE A 247 -19.87 3.58 0.75
C ILE A 247 -19.47 2.27 1.42
N ILE A 248 -18.26 2.23 1.97
CA ILE A 248 -17.77 1.07 2.71
C ILE A 248 -18.05 1.27 4.19
N GLN A 249 -19.01 0.49 4.71
CA GLN A 249 -19.33 0.40 6.13
C GLN A 249 -18.36 -0.56 6.82
N LYS A 250 -17.76 -0.13 7.93
CA LYS A 250 -16.85 -1.03 8.69
C LYS A 250 -17.62 -2.13 9.42
N ALA A 251 -17.00 -3.30 9.56
CA ALA A 251 -17.54 -4.38 10.37
C ALA A 251 -17.65 -3.99 11.86
N MET A 252 -18.63 -4.56 12.55
CA MET A 252 -18.85 -4.32 13.99
C MET A 252 -17.91 -5.07 14.90
N GLY A 253 -17.13 -6.02 14.40
CA GLY A 253 -16.19 -6.81 15.15
C GLY A 253 -15.27 -7.63 14.26
N PRO A 254 -14.29 -8.33 14.86
CA PRO A 254 -14.02 -8.55 16.30
C PRO A 254 -13.60 -7.26 17.03
N LYS A 255 -13.66 -7.28 18.37
CA LYS A 255 -13.00 -6.24 19.19
C LYS A 255 -11.50 -6.47 19.11
N ILE A 256 -10.76 -5.45 18.70
CA ILE A 256 -9.31 -5.49 18.57
C ILE A 256 -8.70 -4.53 19.58
N THR A 257 -7.69 -4.98 20.31
CA THR A 257 -6.81 -4.16 21.14
C THR A 257 -5.39 -4.37 20.66
N CYS A 258 -4.68 -3.30 20.37
CA CYS A 258 -3.34 -3.39 19.79
C CYS A 258 -2.32 -2.57 20.58
N GLN A 259 -1.10 -3.11 20.70
CA GLN A 259 0.10 -2.38 21.11
C GLN A 259 1.06 -2.34 19.95
N CYS A 260 1.59 -1.14 19.65
CA CYS A 260 2.49 -0.94 18.52
C CYS A 260 3.87 -0.50 19.03
N ILE A 261 4.85 -1.40 18.89
CA ILE A 261 6.21 -1.25 19.43
C ILE A 261 7.19 -1.09 18.27
N ARG A 262 8.05 -0.07 18.30
CA ARG A 262 9.20 0.03 17.39
C ARG A 262 10.34 -0.81 17.92
N VAL A 263 10.91 -1.66 17.07
CA VAL A 263 12.00 -2.57 17.42
C VAL A 263 13.23 -2.33 16.54
N PRO A 264 14.44 -2.71 17.01
CA PRO A 264 15.70 -2.50 16.28
C PRO A 264 15.87 -3.55 15.17
N VAL A 265 14.92 -3.58 14.24
CA VAL A 265 14.92 -4.41 13.04
C VAL A 265 14.82 -3.50 11.84
N LEU A 266 15.65 -3.76 10.81
CA LEU A 266 15.71 -2.89 9.64
C LEU A 266 14.40 -2.95 8.83
N ASP A 267 13.99 -4.14 8.43
CA ASP A 267 12.83 -4.39 7.56
C ASP A 267 11.96 -5.54 8.12
N GLY A 268 10.66 -5.47 7.81
CA GLY A 268 9.71 -6.51 8.15
C GLY A 268 9.04 -6.31 9.52
N HIS A 269 7.71 -6.15 9.50
CA HIS A 269 6.90 -6.11 10.73
C HIS A 269 6.48 -7.51 11.14
N THR A 270 6.42 -7.77 12.43
CA THR A 270 5.95 -9.03 13.02
C THR A 270 4.83 -8.70 14.00
N ALA A 271 3.89 -9.63 14.19
CA ALA A 271 2.86 -9.49 15.21
C ALA A 271 2.76 -10.76 16.06
N ALA A 272 2.59 -10.57 17.37
CA ALA A 272 2.12 -11.59 18.29
C ALA A 272 0.63 -11.37 18.52
N VAL A 273 -0.21 -12.38 18.25
CA VAL A 273 -1.66 -12.20 18.24
C VAL A 273 -2.33 -13.31 19.07
N PHE A 274 -3.18 -12.89 20.00
CA PHE A 274 -4.13 -13.75 20.70
C PHE A 274 -5.52 -13.55 20.14
N VAL A 275 -6.22 -14.64 19.84
CA VAL A 275 -7.56 -14.61 19.27
C VAL A 275 -8.49 -15.48 20.07
N LYS A 276 -9.67 -14.94 20.41
CA LYS A 276 -10.77 -15.73 20.97
C LYS A 276 -11.83 -15.93 19.89
N PHE A 277 -12.24 -17.18 19.73
CA PHE A 277 -13.25 -17.60 18.77
C PHE A 277 -14.53 -18.03 19.48
N LYS A 278 -15.69 -17.82 18.85
CA LYS A 278 -16.97 -18.37 19.36
C LYS A 278 -17.08 -19.88 19.11
N LYS A 279 -16.50 -20.35 18.00
CA LYS A 279 -16.45 -21.77 17.65
C LYS A 279 -15.13 -22.38 18.11
N THR A 280 -15.16 -23.66 18.49
CA THR A 280 -13.95 -24.40 18.86
C THR A 280 -13.05 -24.58 17.65
N VAL A 281 -11.78 -24.27 17.82
CA VAL A 281 -10.73 -24.44 16.80
C VAL A 281 -9.76 -25.51 17.28
N THR A 282 -9.39 -26.44 16.43
CA THR A 282 -8.40 -27.48 16.71
C THR A 282 -7.06 -27.12 16.06
N LYS A 283 -5.96 -27.79 16.49
CA LYS A 283 -4.64 -27.59 15.85
C LYS A 283 -4.59 -28.04 14.38
N ALA A 284 -5.51 -28.90 13.96
CA ALA A 284 -5.55 -29.39 12.60
C ALA A 284 -6.27 -28.42 11.64
N GLN A 285 -7.03 -27.50 12.16
CA GLN A 285 -7.71 -26.41 11.46
C GLN A 285 -6.85 -25.13 11.48
#